data_8e4f5d2d95000d2e3f79c0086d79fff0
#
_entry.id   8e4f5d2d95000d2e3f79c0086d79fff0
#
_cell.length_a   1.000
_cell.length_b   1.000
_cell.length_c   1.000
_cell.angle_alpha   90.00
_cell.angle_beta   90.00
_cell.angle_gamma   90.00
#
_symmetry.space_group_name_H-M   'P 1'
#
loop_
_entity.id
_entity.type
_entity.pdbx_description
1 polymer ?
#
loop_
_entity_poly.entity_id
_entity_poly.type
_entity_poly.pdbx_seq_one_letter_code
_entity_poly.pdbx_strand_id
1 'polypeptide(L)'
;MVNRLYTLILSILLSISAIASTQPRLTIVVIVDGMTQDNLTAMRPYWSAGGLRLMSEEAFQTTATFPHQVYGGQETTATLMTGTIPAHHGIMADHYFSRSERKPIPILHDKQASGIGTHIQLSPRDILSTTVTDEWRMLRGTQAQIYAIGLQPEATILMAGHAANACCWLDAETHKWVTTSFYPEGLPAAADEMNMSGRIDLLAEREWTPRMDISMYNHPTDKERKRGFTYFNKEHLLHTPVANTLVIEMALALQQSKQLGIDMQPDLLLLQLTTLSPQSASDAIESAEQEDMYMGLNQDLGFLIEQLNRRIGKEQYQIMVIGRPVKGYSTATLEMANLPVQRFNADRAAALTGTYLMAIYGHERWVDGGHGPFIYLNRI
;
A
#
# COMPACT_ATOMS: atom_id res chain seq x y z
N MET A 1 -14.45 -9.50 60.76
CA MET A 1 -13.33 -9.86 59.88
C MET A 1 -13.83 -10.33 58.52
N VAL A 2 -14.78 -11.20 58.41
CA VAL A 2 -15.31 -11.76 57.14
C VAL A 2 -15.82 -10.70 56.17
N ASN A 3 -16.60 -9.73 56.60
CA ASN A 3 -17.12 -8.65 55.73
C ASN A 3 -16.01 -7.73 55.11
N ARG A 4 -14.91 -7.53 55.83
CA ARG A 4 -13.77 -6.75 55.30
C ARG A 4 -12.99 -7.54 54.22
N LEU A 5 -12.96 -8.86 54.36
CA LEU A 5 -12.33 -9.74 53.32
C LEU A 5 -13.17 -9.76 52.06
N TYR A 6 -14.50 -9.82 52.16
CA TYR A 6 -15.39 -9.77 50.98
C TYR A 6 -15.32 -8.44 50.26
N THR A 7 -15.25 -7.33 50.99
CA THR A 7 -15.09 -6.00 50.38
C THR A 7 -13.74 -5.85 49.70
N LEU A 8 -12.67 -6.41 50.24
CA LEU A 8 -11.34 -6.39 49.62
C LEU A 8 -11.30 -7.26 48.36
N ILE A 9 -11.86 -8.46 48.38
CA ILE A 9 -11.97 -9.38 47.21
C ILE A 9 -12.82 -8.74 46.11
N LEU A 10 -13.95 -8.11 46.49
CA LEU A 10 -14.81 -7.43 45.52
C LEU A 10 -14.15 -6.22 44.89
N SER A 11 -13.37 -5.44 45.67
CA SER A 11 -12.60 -4.29 45.14
C SER A 11 -11.45 -4.75 44.24
N ILE A 12 -10.78 -5.87 44.52
CA ILE A 12 -9.75 -6.46 43.66
C ILE A 12 -10.37 -7.01 42.38
N LEU A 13 -11.52 -7.69 42.44
CA LEU A 13 -12.24 -8.15 41.26
C LEU A 13 -12.74 -7.01 40.37
N LEU A 14 -13.22 -5.91 40.96
CA LEU A 14 -13.61 -4.70 40.24
C LEU A 14 -12.41 -3.97 39.61
N SER A 15 -11.26 -3.96 40.29
CA SER A 15 -10.04 -3.36 39.71
C SER A 15 -9.40 -4.20 38.60
N ILE A 16 -9.53 -5.54 38.65
CA ILE A 16 -9.07 -6.42 37.56
C ILE A 16 -9.95 -6.26 36.31
N SER A 17 -11.25 -6.00 36.48
CA SER A 17 -12.15 -5.71 35.35
C SER A 17 -11.85 -4.38 34.65
N ALA A 18 -11.24 -3.42 35.34
CA ALA A 18 -10.87 -2.13 34.78
C ALA A 18 -9.57 -2.13 33.92
N ILE A 19 -8.80 -3.24 33.97
CA ILE A 19 -7.55 -3.41 33.20
C ILE A 19 -7.79 -4.24 31.93
N ALA A 20 -9.00 -4.74 31.70
CA ALA A 20 -9.34 -5.38 30.44
C ALA A 20 -9.25 -4.31 29.32
N SER A 21 -8.10 -4.22 28.66
CA SER A 21 -7.95 -3.48 27.42
C SER A 21 -9.09 -3.90 26.50
N THR A 22 -10.01 -3.00 26.21
CA THR A 22 -11.07 -3.28 25.24
C THR A 22 -10.40 -3.50 23.91
N GLN A 23 -10.51 -4.72 23.38
CA GLN A 23 -9.98 -5.01 22.07
C GLN A 23 -10.62 -4.07 21.04
N PRO A 24 -9.84 -3.44 20.15
CA PRO A 24 -10.42 -2.57 19.13
C PRO A 24 -11.39 -3.37 18.25
N ARG A 25 -12.53 -2.77 17.95
CA ARG A 25 -13.57 -3.36 17.07
C ARG A 25 -13.21 -3.22 15.60
N LEU A 26 -12.37 -2.23 15.25
CA LEU A 26 -11.87 -2.04 13.90
C LEU A 26 -10.36 -1.83 13.95
N THR A 27 -9.63 -2.65 13.21
CA THR A 27 -8.21 -2.43 12.93
C THR A 27 -8.07 -1.93 11.50
N ILE A 28 -7.37 -0.80 11.35
CA ILE A 28 -7.08 -0.22 10.05
C ILE A 28 -5.56 -0.28 9.82
N VAL A 29 -5.16 -0.93 8.74
CA VAL A 29 -3.76 -0.97 8.29
C VAL A 29 -3.63 -0.12 7.04
N VAL A 30 -2.81 0.90 7.10
CA VAL A 30 -2.54 1.83 5.99
C VAL A 30 -1.12 1.61 5.52
N ILE A 31 -0.95 1.13 4.29
CA ILE A 31 0.36 1.05 3.63
C ILE A 31 0.49 2.27 2.72
N VAL A 32 1.55 3.04 2.89
CA VAL A 32 1.79 4.27 2.12
C VAL A 32 3.02 4.11 1.23
N ASP A 33 2.79 4.08 -0.07
CA ASP A 33 3.85 3.97 -1.07
C ASP A 33 4.69 5.25 -1.13
N GLY A 34 6.01 5.07 -1.15
CA GLY A 34 6.96 6.18 -1.20
C GLY A 34 7.19 6.88 0.15
N MET A 35 6.50 6.49 1.21
CA MET A 35 6.69 7.10 2.53
C MET A 35 7.98 6.60 3.18
N THR A 36 8.86 7.53 3.53
CA THR A 36 10.14 7.27 4.19
C THR A 36 10.24 8.01 5.52
N GLN A 37 11.09 7.50 6.42
CA GLN A 37 11.33 8.15 7.71
C GLN A 37 11.95 9.55 7.55
N ASP A 38 12.84 9.72 6.57
CA ASP A 38 13.51 11.00 6.31
C ASP A 38 12.50 12.06 5.89
N ASN A 39 11.59 11.72 4.96
CA ASN A 39 10.55 12.63 4.52
C ASN A 39 9.54 12.95 5.63
N LEU A 40 9.16 11.95 6.46
CA LEU A 40 8.31 12.20 7.63
C LEU A 40 8.94 13.22 8.58
N THR A 41 10.25 13.08 8.84
CA THR A 41 10.99 14.01 9.71
C THR A 41 11.08 15.40 9.09
N ALA A 42 11.41 15.51 7.81
CA ALA A 42 11.52 16.77 7.10
C ALA A 42 10.19 17.53 7.00
N MET A 43 9.08 16.79 6.78
CA MET A 43 7.76 17.39 6.59
C MET A 43 7.02 17.73 7.88
N ARG A 44 7.46 17.21 9.02
CA ARG A 44 6.81 17.43 10.33
C ARG A 44 6.49 18.89 10.67
N PRO A 45 7.36 19.87 10.40
CA PRO A 45 7.07 21.29 10.68
C PRO A 45 5.89 21.86 9.88
N TYR A 46 5.57 21.27 8.74
CA TYR A 46 4.55 21.77 7.80
C TYR A 46 3.18 21.11 7.99
N TRP A 47 3.05 20.11 8.88
CA TRP A 47 1.79 19.42 9.07
C TRP A 47 0.79 20.27 9.85
N SER A 48 -0.42 20.35 9.32
CA SER A 48 -1.59 20.83 10.06
C SER A 48 -1.94 19.87 11.21
N ALA A 49 -2.76 20.31 12.13
CA ALA A 49 -3.27 19.46 13.21
C ALA A 49 -4.03 18.23 12.68
N GLY A 50 -3.89 17.10 13.37
CA GLY A 50 -4.49 15.82 12.96
C GLY A 50 -3.53 14.96 12.11
N GLY A 51 -4.02 13.83 11.59
CA GLY A 51 -3.31 12.94 10.68
C GLY A 51 -1.94 12.48 11.17
N LEU A 52 -0.93 12.59 10.30
CA LEU A 52 0.45 12.22 10.62
C LEU A 52 1.03 13.02 11.78
N ARG A 53 0.63 14.29 11.95
CA ARG A 53 1.06 15.09 13.10
C ARG A 53 0.57 14.48 14.40
N LEU A 54 -0.73 14.19 14.51
CA LEU A 54 -1.31 13.56 15.69
C LEU A 54 -0.63 12.20 15.97
N MET A 55 -0.43 11.39 14.94
CA MET A 55 0.26 10.10 15.07
C MET A 55 1.71 10.28 15.53
N SER A 56 2.42 11.33 15.07
CA SER A 56 3.78 11.61 15.51
C SER A 56 3.89 12.04 16.96
N GLU A 57 2.80 12.53 17.55
CA GLU A 57 2.74 13.01 18.94
C GLU A 57 2.19 11.95 19.91
N GLU A 58 1.23 11.11 19.46
CA GLU A 58 0.50 10.19 20.35
C GLU A 58 0.77 8.70 20.03
N ALA A 59 1.21 8.34 18.83
CA ALA A 59 1.37 6.93 18.44
C ALA A 59 2.76 6.36 18.76
N PHE A 60 2.82 5.05 18.96
CA PHE A 60 4.10 4.32 18.97
C PHE A 60 4.72 4.34 17.58
N GLN A 61 6.01 4.66 17.49
CA GLN A 61 6.77 4.71 16.25
C GLN A 61 7.97 3.77 16.32
N THR A 62 8.22 3.06 15.24
CA THR A 62 9.40 2.20 15.10
C THR A 62 9.84 2.13 13.65
N THR A 63 11.07 1.73 13.43
CA THR A 63 11.63 1.42 12.11
C THR A 63 11.81 -0.07 11.99
N ALA A 64 11.30 -0.66 10.89
CA ALA A 64 11.51 -2.06 10.57
C ALA A 64 12.55 -2.18 9.46
N THR A 65 13.37 -3.24 9.54
CA THR A 65 14.34 -3.59 8.50
C THR A 65 13.91 -4.89 7.84
N PHE A 66 13.89 -4.91 6.50
CA PHE A 66 13.62 -6.13 5.76
C PHE A 66 14.84 -7.08 5.82
N PRO A 67 14.64 -8.38 6.05
CA PRO A 67 15.72 -9.36 6.12
C PRO A 67 16.28 -9.76 4.74
N HIS A 68 15.82 -9.11 3.67
CA HIS A 68 16.22 -9.37 2.29
C HIS A 68 16.34 -8.05 1.53
N GLN A 69 16.98 -8.09 0.37
CA GLN A 69 17.08 -6.92 -0.49
C GLN A 69 15.73 -6.63 -1.16
N VAL A 70 15.33 -5.37 -1.14
CA VAL A 70 14.11 -4.88 -1.78
C VAL A 70 14.44 -4.52 -3.24
N TYR A 71 13.67 -5.05 -4.20
CA TYR A 71 13.85 -4.81 -5.64
C TYR A 71 12.71 -4.02 -6.27
N GLY A 72 11.53 -4.03 -5.66
CA GLY A 72 10.33 -3.36 -6.15
C GLY A 72 9.38 -3.05 -5.01
N GLY A 73 8.09 -2.99 -5.30
CA GLY A 73 7.07 -2.69 -4.30
C GLY A 73 6.33 -3.91 -3.79
N GLN A 74 6.14 -4.90 -4.63
CA GLN A 74 5.19 -5.98 -4.34
C GLN A 74 5.77 -7.04 -3.40
N GLU A 75 7.06 -7.38 -3.51
CA GLU A 75 7.71 -8.27 -2.55
C GLU A 75 7.75 -7.67 -1.13
N THR A 76 7.82 -6.35 -1.03
CA THR A 76 7.76 -5.65 0.25
C THR A 76 6.37 -5.77 0.86
N THR A 77 5.32 -5.53 0.06
CA THR A 77 3.92 -5.70 0.50
C THR A 77 3.66 -7.16 0.92
N ALA A 78 4.10 -8.13 0.11
CA ALA A 78 3.97 -9.54 0.44
C ALA A 78 4.69 -9.89 1.75
N THR A 79 5.92 -9.39 1.95
CA THR A 79 6.67 -9.59 3.20
C THR A 79 5.95 -8.99 4.42
N LEU A 80 5.42 -7.77 4.29
CA LEU A 80 4.63 -7.12 5.36
C LEU A 80 3.37 -7.92 5.69
N MET A 81 2.68 -8.40 4.67
CA MET A 81 1.39 -9.09 4.85
C MET A 81 1.52 -10.56 5.24
N THR A 82 2.65 -11.21 4.96
CA THR A 82 2.86 -12.64 5.31
C THR A 82 3.78 -12.84 6.50
N GLY A 83 4.53 -11.81 6.92
CA GLY A 83 5.54 -11.91 7.97
C GLY A 83 6.73 -12.81 7.60
N THR A 84 6.91 -13.16 6.30
CA THR A 84 7.98 -14.03 5.84
C THR A 84 8.71 -13.46 4.61
N ILE A 85 9.72 -14.14 4.12
CA ILE A 85 10.61 -13.68 3.05
C ILE A 85 10.16 -14.17 1.67
N PRO A 86 10.61 -13.55 0.55
CA PRO A 86 10.24 -13.93 -0.81
C PRO A 86 10.41 -15.42 -1.15
N ALA A 87 11.41 -16.07 -0.59
CA ALA A 87 11.63 -17.50 -0.77
C ALA A 87 10.48 -18.39 -0.23
N HIS A 88 9.70 -17.89 0.72
CA HIS A 88 8.59 -18.61 1.33
C HIS A 88 7.24 -18.16 0.77
N HIS A 89 7.01 -16.84 0.63
CA HIS A 89 5.73 -16.35 0.10
C HIS A 89 5.66 -16.33 -1.44
N GLY A 90 6.76 -16.57 -2.15
CA GLY A 90 6.78 -16.74 -3.61
C GLY A 90 6.85 -15.44 -4.43
N ILE A 91 6.65 -14.27 -3.83
CA ILE A 91 6.62 -12.97 -4.52
C ILE A 91 8.02 -12.34 -4.43
N MET A 92 8.77 -12.35 -5.52
CA MET A 92 10.17 -11.88 -5.54
C MET A 92 10.35 -10.51 -6.20
N ALA A 93 9.42 -10.08 -7.02
CA ALA A 93 9.44 -8.80 -7.74
C ALA A 93 8.04 -8.51 -8.30
N ASP A 94 7.87 -7.40 -9.02
CA ASP A 94 6.58 -7.05 -9.66
C ASP A 94 6.24 -7.93 -10.86
N HIS A 95 7.23 -8.57 -11.44
CA HIS A 95 7.08 -9.51 -12.56
C HIS A 95 7.98 -10.72 -12.33
N TYR A 96 7.57 -11.86 -12.88
CA TYR A 96 8.41 -13.05 -13.00
C TYR A 96 8.52 -13.50 -14.45
N PHE A 97 9.62 -14.17 -14.81
CA PHE A 97 9.80 -14.70 -16.15
C PHE A 97 9.06 -16.03 -16.29
N SER A 98 8.00 -16.05 -17.10
CA SER A 98 7.28 -17.27 -17.44
C SER A 98 8.10 -18.11 -18.43
N ARG A 99 8.50 -19.31 -18.00
CA ARG A 99 9.27 -20.24 -18.84
C ARG A 99 8.45 -20.79 -20.02
N SER A 100 7.14 -20.98 -19.79
CA SER A 100 6.21 -21.46 -20.81
C SER A 100 5.93 -20.40 -21.89
N GLU A 101 5.72 -19.15 -21.48
CA GLU A 101 5.43 -18.04 -22.39
C GLU A 101 6.70 -17.31 -22.87
N ARG A 102 7.86 -17.59 -22.24
CA ARG A 102 9.16 -16.98 -22.54
C ARG A 102 9.17 -15.46 -22.49
N LYS A 103 8.42 -14.88 -21.56
CA LYS A 103 8.31 -13.44 -21.35
C LYS A 103 8.06 -13.13 -19.86
N PRO A 104 8.37 -11.91 -19.41
CA PRO A 104 7.92 -11.45 -18.12
C PRO A 104 6.39 -11.35 -18.08
N ILE A 105 5.80 -11.84 -16.99
CA ILE A 105 4.38 -11.67 -16.69
C ILE A 105 4.23 -11.03 -15.30
N PRO A 106 3.20 -10.20 -15.07
CA PRO A 106 2.93 -9.64 -13.76
C PRO A 106 2.73 -10.75 -12.73
N ILE A 107 3.15 -10.47 -11.48
CA ILE A 107 2.80 -11.36 -10.38
C ILE A 107 1.28 -11.41 -10.20
N LEU A 108 0.80 -12.45 -9.52
CA LEU A 108 -0.62 -12.66 -9.24
C LEU A 108 -1.50 -12.76 -10.50
N HIS A 109 -0.89 -12.82 -11.71
CA HIS A 109 -1.66 -13.01 -12.94
C HIS A 109 -2.35 -14.37 -12.94
N ASP A 110 -3.67 -14.37 -12.99
CA ASP A 110 -4.50 -15.56 -12.91
C ASP A 110 -5.54 -15.59 -14.05
N LYS A 111 -5.35 -16.48 -15.02
CA LYS A 111 -6.29 -16.68 -16.13
C LYS A 111 -7.67 -17.21 -15.69
N GLN A 112 -7.79 -17.73 -14.48
CA GLN A 112 -9.06 -18.21 -13.90
C GLN A 112 -9.85 -17.11 -13.21
N ALA A 113 -9.22 -15.96 -12.94
CA ALA A 113 -9.88 -14.80 -12.40
C ALA A 113 -10.25 -13.82 -13.51
N SER A 114 -11.46 -13.26 -13.43
CA SER A 114 -11.91 -12.21 -14.33
C SER A 114 -11.92 -10.87 -13.61
N GLY A 115 -11.47 -9.81 -14.30
CA GLY A 115 -11.68 -8.46 -13.82
C GLY A 115 -13.17 -8.09 -13.82
N ILE A 116 -13.60 -7.33 -12.84
CA ILE A 116 -14.94 -6.72 -12.77
C ILE A 116 -14.76 -5.21 -12.91
N GLY A 117 -15.18 -4.65 -14.02
CA GLY A 117 -14.95 -3.25 -14.40
C GLY A 117 -13.57 -2.97 -14.99
N THR A 118 -12.72 -3.97 -15.15
CA THR A 118 -11.35 -3.86 -15.67
C THR A 118 -10.97 -5.09 -16.51
N HIS A 119 -9.92 -4.97 -17.31
CA HIS A 119 -9.32 -6.09 -18.05
C HIS A 119 -8.26 -6.86 -17.25
N ILE A 120 -7.92 -6.40 -16.07
CA ILE A 120 -6.87 -6.98 -15.23
C ILE A 120 -7.34 -8.30 -14.64
N GLN A 121 -6.57 -9.37 -14.84
CA GLN A 121 -6.86 -10.73 -14.37
C GLN A 121 -5.87 -11.10 -13.26
N LEU A 122 -6.22 -10.88 -12.02
CA LEU A 122 -5.36 -11.11 -10.87
C LEU A 122 -6.11 -11.85 -9.75
N SER A 123 -5.35 -12.64 -9.00
CA SER A 123 -5.83 -13.28 -7.78
C SER A 123 -4.67 -13.53 -6.79
N PRO A 124 -4.93 -13.80 -5.51
CA PRO A 124 -3.90 -14.11 -4.53
C PRO A 124 -3.38 -15.56 -4.59
N ARG A 125 -3.82 -16.40 -5.55
CA ARG A 125 -3.50 -17.86 -5.58
C ARG A 125 -2.01 -18.19 -5.60
N ASP A 126 -1.19 -17.29 -6.13
CA ASP A 126 0.27 -17.48 -6.21
C ASP A 126 1.01 -17.07 -4.94
N ILE A 127 0.30 -16.57 -3.91
CA ILE A 127 0.88 -16.31 -2.60
C ILE A 127 1.00 -17.64 -1.85
N LEU A 128 2.23 -18.09 -1.61
CA LEU A 128 2.51 -19.43 -1.06
C LEU A 128 2.43 -19.51 0.48
N SER A 129 2.18 -18.38 1.16
CA SER A 129 2.06 -18.29 2.61
C SER A 129 0.73 -17.66 2.98
N THR A 130 0.23 -17.93 4.18
CA THR A 130 -0.90 -17.18 4.74
C THR A 130 -0.54 -15.71 4.96
N THR A 131 -1.51 -14.84 4.77
CA THR A 131 -1.39 -13.40 5.04
C THR A 131 -2.00 -13.04 6.40
N VAL A 132 -1.73 -11.84 6.89
CA VAL A 132 -2.39 -11.30 8.11
C VAL A 132 -3.91 -11.38 8.00
N THR A 133 -4.48 -11.18 6.83
CA THR A 133 -5.92 -11.28 6.58
C THR A 133 -6.43 -12.72 6.67
N ASP A 134 -5.66 -13.68 6.20
CA ASP A 134 -5.97 -15.11 6.31
C ASP A 134 -5.94 -15.55 7.78
N GLU A 135 -4.92 -15.16 8.51
CA GLU A 135 -4.79 -15.43 9.95
C GLU A 135 -5.89 -14.73 10.75
N TRP A 136 -6.24 -13.49 10.37
CA TRP A 136 -7.37 -12.78 10.98
C TRP A 136 -8.67 -13.54 10.80
N ARG A 137 -8.93 -14.02 9.59
CA ARG A 137 -10.10 -14.86 9.29
C ARG A 137 -10.10 -16.15 10.09
N MET A 138 -8.98 -16.85 10.20
CA MET A 138 -8.87 -18.08 10.99
C MET A 138 -9.10 -17.83 12.48
N LEU A 139 -8.59 -16.73 13.01
CA LEU A 139 -8.70 -16.38 14.42
C LEU A 139 -10.09 -15.84 14.81
N ARG A 140 -10.74 -15.07 13.95
CA ARG A 140 -11.99 -14.35 14.24
C ARG A 140 -13.23 -14.98 13.62
N GLY A 141 -13.05 -15.95 12.72
CA GLY A 141 -14.14 -16.63 12.02
C GLY A 141 -14.80 -15.79 10.93
N THR A 142 -15.92 -16.29 10.41
CA THR A 142 -16.63 -15.70 9.27
C THR A 142 -17.42 -14.43 9.62
N GLN A 143 -17.60 -14.12 10.90
CA GLN A 143 -18.32 -12.93 11.35
C GLN A 143 -17.46 -11.65 11.20
N ALA A 144 -16.14 -11.77 11.36
CA ALA A 144 -15.24 -10.65 11.13
C ALA A 144 -15.23 -10.25 9.66
N GLN A 145 -15.33 -8.96 9.39
CA GLN A 145 -15.33 -8.42 8.03
C GLN A 145 -13.92 -7.93 7.66
N ILE A 146 -13.47 -8.28 6.47
CA ILE A 146 -12.12 -7.98 6.00
C ILE A 146 -12.21 -7.37 4.60
N TYR A 147 -11.73 -6.13 4.45
CA TYR A 147 -11.75 -5.41 3.19
C TYR A 147 -10.41 -4.75 2.90
N ALA A 148 -10.03 -4.68 1.61
CA ALA A 148 -8.86 -3.96 1.14
C ALA A 148 -9.24 -2.96 0.05
N ILE A 149 -8.71 -1.75 0.14
CA ILE A 149 -8.95 -0.64 -0.80
C ILE A 149 -7.60 -0.06 -1.19
N GLY A 150 -7.34 0.12 -2.49
CA GLY A 150 -6.06 0.63 -2.92
C GLY A 150 -6.07 1.34 -4.27
N LEU A 151 -4.85 1.67 -4.70
CA LEU A 151 -4.56 2.35 -5.97
C LEU A 151 -3.85 1.42 -6.95
N GLN A 152 -3.17 0.39 -6.45
CA GLN A 152 -2.45 -0.58 -7.25
C GLN A 152 -3.08 -1.97 -7.08
N PRO A 153 -3.50 -2.63 -8.15
CA PRO A 153 -4.21 -3.90 -8.08
C PRO A 153 -3.42 -4.98 -7.33
N GLU A 154 -2.15 -5.18 -7.67
CA GLU A 154 -1.31 -6.20 -7.05
C GLU A 154 -1.11 -5.96 -5.54
N ALA A 155 -0.80 -4.73 -5.15
CA ALA A 155 -0.63 -4.38 -3.75
C ALA A 155 -1.93 -4.57 -2.96
N THR A 156 -3.07 -4.19 -3.55
CA THR A 156 -4.39 -4.32 -2.92
C THR A 156 -4.75 -5.80 -2.71
N ILE A 157 -4.48 -6.65 -3.70
CA ILE A 157 -4.71 -8.10 -3.61
C ILE A 157 -3.75 -8.75 -2.60
N LEU A 158 -2.48 -8.35 -2.55
CA LEU A 158 -1.54 -8.82 -1.54
C LEU A 158 -1.99 -8.46 -0.12
N MET A 159 -2.57 -7.26 0.07
CA MET A 159 -3.15 -6.87 1.35
C MET A 159 -4.41 -7.67 1.67
N ALA A 160 -5.27 -7.89 0.69
CA ALA A 160 -6.51 -8.66 0.86
C ALA A 160 -6.26 -10.14 1.20
N GLY A 161 -5.16 -10.72 0.73
CA GLY A 161 -4.86 -12.15 0.90
C GLY A 161 -5.94 -13.03 0.27
N HIS A 162 -6.06 -14.28 0.77
CA HIS A 162 -7.02 -15.24 0.24
C HIS A 162 -8.41 -15.11 0.86
N ALA A 163 -8.52 -14.60 2.09
CA ALA A 163 -9.70 -14.71 2.93
C ALA A 163 -10.48 -13.39 3.15
N ALA A 164 -10.16 -12.31 2.41
CA ALA A 164 -10.94 -11.09 2.48
C ALA A 164 -12.37 -11.28 1.94
N ASN A 165 -13.31 -10.48 2.43
CA ASN A 165 -14.67 -10.42 1.88
C ASN A 165 -14.66 -9.83 0.46
N ALA A 166 -13.96 -8.72 0.29
CA ALA A 166 -13.73 -8.08 -0.99
C ALA A 166 -12.45 -7.25 -0.98
N CYS A 167 -11.92 -6.98 -2.16
CA CYS A 167 -10.97 -5.89 -2.37
C CYS A 167 -11.40 -5.06 -3.57
N CYS A 168 -11.02 -3.79 -3.60
CA CYS A 168 -11.23 -2.94 -4.76
C CYS A 168 -10.09 -1.92 -4.90
N TRP A 169 -9.84 -1.51 -6.12
CA TRP A 169 -8.83 -0.50 -6.42
C TRP A 169 -9.36 0.51 -7.43
N LEU A 170 -8.78 1.70 -7.42
CA LEU A 170 -9.09 2.72 -8.41
C LEU A 170 -8.32 2.42 -9.70
N ASP A 171 -9.03 2.10 -10.76
CA ASP A 171 -8.42 1.75 -12.04
C ASP A 171 -7.96 3.00 -12.80
N ALA A 172 -6.71 2.96 -13.29
CA ALA A 172 -6.05 4.09 -13.94
C ALA A 172 -6.64 4.45 -15.32
N GLU A 173 -7.27 3.48 -16.01
CA GLU A 173 -7.79 3.69 -17.35
C GLU A 173 -9.24 4.15 -17.34
N THR A 174 -10.04 3.51 -16.49
CA THR A 174 -11.49 3.77 -16.43
C THR A 174 -11.87 4.84 -15.41
N HIS A 175 -10.95 5.21 -14.50
CA HIS A 175 -11.20 6.08 -13.35
C HIS A 175 -12.40 5.60 -12.51
N LYS A 176 -12.51 4.29 -12.33
CA LYS A 176 -13.56 3.65 -11.53
C LYS A 176 -12.99 2.72 -10.50
N TRP A 177 -13.74 2.50 -9.45
CA TRP A 177 -13.48 1.40 -8.52
C TRP A 177 -13.83 0.08 -9.22
N VAL A 178 -12.88 -0.84 -9.19
CA VAL A 178 -12.94 -2.13 -9.86
C VAL A 178 -12.44 -3.22 -8.93
N THR A 179 -12.66 -4.49 -9.31
CA THR A 179 -12.21 -5.64 -8.52
C THR A 179 -11.93 -6.85 -9.40
N THR A 180 -11.66 -7.99 -8.76
CA THR A 180 -11.51 -9.32 -9.38
C THR A 180 -12.63 -10.25 -8.94
N SER A 181 -12.96 -11.22 -9.78
CA SER A 181 -13.96 -12.25 -9.47
C SER A 181 -13.52 -13.26 -8.40
N PHE A 182 -12.29 -13.15 -7.88
CA PHE A 182 -11.77 -14.07 -6.87
C PHE A 182 -12.51 -13.93 -5.54
N TYR A 183 -12.85 -12.71 -5.12
CA TYR A 183 -13.45 -12.47 -3.80
C TYR A 183 -14.96 -12.64 -3.83
N PRO A 184 -15.55 -13.24 -2.74
CA PRO A 184 -16.94 -13.69 -2.74
C PRO A 184 -17.97 -12.57 -2.89
N GLU A 185 -17.68 -11.35 -2.40
CA GLU A 185 -18.61 -10.22 -2.50
C GLU A 185 -18.50 -9.45 -3.83
N GLY A 186 -17.48 -9.75 -4.65
CA GLY A 186 -17.20 -8.99 -5.86
C GLY A 186 -16.93 -7.50 -5.57
N LEU A 187 -17.48 -6.60 -6.40
CA LEU A 187 -17.37 -5.17 -6.17
C LEU A 187 -18.32 -4.74 -5.06
N PRO A 188 -17.85 -4.13 -3.96
CA PRO A 188 -18.73 -3.64 -2.90
C PRO A 188 -19.75 -2.62 -3.40
N ALA A 189 -20.99 -2.64 -2.87
CA ALA A 189 -22.04 -1.69 -3.26
C ALA A 189 -21.62 -0.21 -3.10
N ALA A 190 -20.87 0.10 -2.05
CA ALA A 190 -20.33 1.45 -1.86
C ALA A 190 -19.40 1.90 -3.01
N ALA A 191 -18.68 0.96 -3.64
CA ALA A 191 -17.84 1.24 -4.81
C ALA A 191 -18.67 1.50 -6.06
N ASP A 192 -19.74 0.73 -6.27
CA ASP A 192 -20.70 0.97 -7.37
C ASP A 192 -21.41 2.33 -7.20
N GLU A 193 -21.84 2.66 -5.99
CA GLU A 193 -22.45 3.96 -5.69
C GLU A 193 -21.49 5.11 -5.96
N MET A 194 -20.22 4.98 -5.56
CA MET A 194 -19.20 5.98 -5.83
C MET A 194 -18.92 6.12 -7.33
N ASN A 195 -18.88 5.01 -8.07
CA ASN A 195 -18.71 5.01 -9.54
C ASN A 195 -19.86 5.72 -10.25
N MET A 196 -21.08 5.67 -9.70
CA MET A 196 -22.26 6.33 -10.28
C MET A 196 -22.45 7.78 -9.80
N SER A 197 -21.81 8.19 -8.73
CA SER A 197 -22.03 9.49 -8.09
C SER A 197 -21.46 10.69 -8.85
N GLY A 198 -20.59 10.47 -9.84
CA GLY A 198 -19.81 11.54 -10.50
C GLY A 198 -18.72 12.16 -9.61
N ARG A 199 -18.49 11.62 -8.40
CA ARG A 199 -17.52 12.18 -7.45
C ARG A 199 -16.09 12.10 -7.97
N ILE A 200 -15.73 10.98 -8.60
CA ILE A 200 -14.39 10.75 -9.16
C ILE A 200 -14.15 11.77 -10.29
N ASP A 201 -15.10 11.92 -11.21
CA ASP A 201 -14.99 12.88 -12.32
C ASP A 201 -14.84 14.32 -11.82
N LEU A 202 -15.65 14.70 -10.82
CA LEU A 202 -15.59 16.03 -10.21
C LEU A 202 -14.20 16.34 -9.63
N LEU A 203 -13.55 15.37 -9.00
CA LEU A 203 -12.22 15.53 -8.44
C LEU A 203 -11.13 15.44 -9.52
N ALA A 204 -11.32 14.59 -10.52
CA ALA A 204 -10.40 14.43 -11.63
C ALA A 204 -10.31 15.69 -12.52
N GLU A 205 -11.40 16.45 -12.65
CA GLU A 205 -11.43 17.73 -13.41
C GLU A 205 -10.70 18.89 -12.72
N ARG A 206 -10.31 18.73 -11.45
CA ARG A 206 -9.58 19.77 -10.72
C ARG A 206 -8.09 19.74 -11.05
N GLU A 207 -7.48 20.92 -10.98
CA GLU A 207 -6.03 21.06 -11.03
C GLU A 207 -5.43 20.88 -9.64
N TRP A 208 -4.26 20.27 -9.59
CA TRP A 208 -3.40 20.22 -8.41
C TRP A 208 -2.27 21.22 -8.59
N THR A 209 -2.21 22.18 -7.68
CA THR A 209 -1.19 23.24 -7.60
C THR A 209 -0.57 23.25 -6.21
N PRO A 210 0.62 23.84 -5.99
CA PRO A 210 1.24 23.89 -4.67
C PRO A 210 0.30 24.49 -3.61
N ARG A 211 0.25 23.86 -2.44
CA ARG A 211 -0.51 24.35 -1.27
C ARG A 211 0.16 25.51 -0.56
N MET A 212 1.46 25.68 -0.77
CA MET A 212 2.26 26.76 -0.20
C MET A 212 3.00 27.50 -1.31
N ASP A 213 3.58 28.66 -0.98
CA ASP A 213 4.56 29.30 -1.88
C ASP A 213 5.71 28.32 -2.15
N ILE A 214 6.14 28.22 -3.41
CA ILE A 214 7.17 27.27 -3.84
C ILE A 214 8.49 27.41 -3.08
N SER A 215 8.80 28.63 -2.60
CA SER A 215 9.99 28.90 -1.80
C SER A 215 9.94 28.30 -0.39
N MET A 216 8.78 27.87 0.06
CA MET A 216 8.58 27.25 1.37
C MET A 216 8.84 25.75 1.37
N TYR A 217 8.93 25.12 0.22
CA TYR A 217 9.28 23.70 0.11
C TYR A 217 10.79 23.49 0.29
N ASN A 218 11.17 22.32 0.85
CA ASN A 218 12.59 22.02 1.10
C ASN A 218 13.34 21.64 -0.19
N HIS A 219 12.69 20.93 -1.08
CA HIS A 219 13.32 20.33 -2.26
C HIS A 219 12.65 20.73 -3.59
N PRO A 220 12.35 22.03 -3.83
CA PRO A 220 11.82 22.41 -5.13
C PRO A 220 12.90 22.25 -6.20
N THR A 221 12.56 21.56 -7.29
CA THR A 221 13.43 21.45 -8.47
C THR A 221 13.63 22.82 -9.14
N ASP A 222 14.64 22.95 -9.99
CA ASP A 222 14.88 24.21 -10.73
C ASP A 222 13.68 24.62 -11.61
N LYS A 223 12.95 23.65 -12.13
CA LYS A 223 11.72 23.89 -12.89
C LYS A 223 10.62 24.44 -11.99
N GLU A 224 10.40 23.82 -10.84
CA GLU A 224 9.40 24.23 -9.85
C GLU A 224 9.70 25.61 -9.27
N ARG A 225 10.98 25.92 -8.96
CA ARG A 225 11.41 27.26 -8.50
C ARG A 225 11.02 28.38 -9.47
N LYS A 226 11.04 28.10 -10.77
CA LYS A 226 10.74 29.08 -11.82
C LYS A 226 9.26 29.21 -12.14
N ARG A 227 8.50 28.15 -12.03
CA ARG A 227 7.13 28.07 -12.59
C ARG A 227 6.09 27.45 -11.65
N GLY A 228 6.50 26.95 -10.47
CA GLY A 228 5.67 26.07 -9.67
C GLY A 228 5.40 24.74 -10.39
N PHE A 229 4.36 24.06 -9.98
CA PHE A 229 3.82 22.90 -10.68
C PHE A 229 2.31 23.01 -10.81
N THR A 230 1.77 22.40 -11.87
CA THR A 230 0.32 22.27 -12.10
C THR A 230 0.08 20.96 -12.83
N TYR A 231 -0.79 20.13 -12.30
CA TYR A 231 -1.21 18.89 -12.90
C TYR A 231 -2.73 18.82 -13.02
N PHE A 232 -3.22 18.35 -14.16
CA PHE A 232 -4.61 17.93 -14.27
C PHE A 232 -4.76 16.57 -13.59
N ASN A 233 -5.58 16.47 -12.57
CA ASN A 233 -5.78 15.22 -11.83
C ASN A 233 -6.19 14.07 -12.75
N LYS A 234 -6.99 14.34 -13.79
CA LYS A 234 -7.44 13.33 -14.74
C LYS A 234 -6.30 12.60 -15.45
N GLU A 235 -5.20 13.28 -15.75
CA GLU A 235 -4.05 12.70 -16.46
C GLU A 235 -3.12 11.93 -15.51
N HIS A 236 -3.16 12.27 -14.22
CA HIS A 236 -2.25 11.76 -13.20
C HIS A 236 -2.98 11.27 -11.95
N LEU A 237 -4.23 10.81 -12.08
CA LEU A 237 -5.15 10.57 -10.97
C LEU A 237 -4.53 9.79 -9.82
N LEU A 238 -3.80 8.72 -10.10
CA LEU A 238 -3.20 7.85 -9.08
C LEU A 238 -1.92 8.43 -8.44
N HIS A 239 -1.42 9.56 -8.93
CA HIS A 239 -0.18 10.21 -8.49
C HIS A 239 -0.40 11.65 -8.02
N THR A 240 -1.63 12.01 -7.68
CA THR A 240 -1.99 13.31 -7.11
C THR A 240 -2.64 13.10 -5.73
N PRO A 241 -2.73 14.11 -4.87
CA PRO A 241 -3.38 13.99 -3.57
C PRO A 241 -4.82 13.48 -3.63
N VAL A 242 -5.51 13.71 -4.75
CA VAL A 242 -6.88 13.23 -4.98
C VAL A 242 -7.00 11.71 -4.91
N ALA A 243 -5.96 10.96 -5.29
CA ALA A 243 -5.93 9.51 -5.14
C ALA A 243 -6.17 9.08 -3.68
N ASN A 244 -5.42 9.67 -2.76
CA ASN A 244 -5.56 9.37 -1.33
C ASN A 244 -6.94 9.80 -0.80
N THR A 245 -7.41 10.99 -1.20
CA THR A 245 -8.76 11.46 -0.83
C THR A 245 -9.83 10.46 -1.25
N LEU A 246 -9.77 9.93 -2.49
CA LEU A 246 -10.72 8.93 -3.00
C LEU A 246 -10.65 7.62 -2.21
N VAL A 247 -9.47 7.14 -1.85
CA VAL A 247 -9.32 5.93 -1.00
C VAL A 247 -9.93 6.15 0.38
N ILE A 248 -9.71 7.30 1.01
CA ILE A 248 -10.28 7.62 2.32
C ILE A 248 -11.81 7.78 2.24
N GLU A 249 -12.32 8.45 1.21
CA GLU A 249 -13.78 8.56 1.00
C GLU A 249 -14.41 7.17 0.79
N MET A 250 -13.76 6.29 0.00
CA MET A 250 -14.21 4.92 -0.21
C MET A 250 -14.16 4.09 1.09
N ALA A 251 -13.10 4.23 1.88
CA ALA A 251 -12.97 3.57 3.18
C ALA A 251 -14.10 3.95 4.13
N LEU A 252 -14.45 5.24 4.19
CA LEU A 252 -15.54 5.75 5.02
C LEU A 252 -16.94 5.34 4.51
N ALA A 253 -17.12 5.26 3.19
CA ALA A 253 -18.36 4.76 2.59
C ALA A 253 -18.54 3.27 2.88
N LEU A 254 -17.48 2.49 2.75
CA LEU A 254 -17.47 1.05 3.06
C LEU A 254 -17.68 0.81 4.57
N GLN A 255 -16.99 1.56 5.44
CA GLN A 255 -17.18 1.49 6.88
C GLN A 255 -18.65 1.70 7.25
N GLN A 256 -19.30 2.68 6.63
CA GLN A 256 -20.72 2.98 6.89
C GLN A 256 -21.65 1.90 6.33
N SER A 257 -21.45 1.47 5.09
CA SER A 257 -22.35 0.49 4.44
C SER A 257 -22.26 -0.88 5.06
N LYS A 258 -21.06 -1.26 5.53
CA LYS A 258 -20.79 -2.56 6.17
C LYS A 258 -20.83 -2.52 7.71
N GLN A 259 -21.03 -1.33 8.29
CA GLN A 259 -21.05 -1.12 9.75
C GLN A 259 -19.76 -1.61 10.44
N LEU A 260 -18.58 -1.45 9.78
CA LEU A 260 -17.32 -1.93 10.32
C LEU A 260 -17.01 -1.26 11.67
N GLY A 261 -16.65 -2.08 12.65
CA GLY A 261 -16.31 -1.66 14.01
C GLY A 261 -17.49 -1.25 14.88
N ILE A 262 -18.74 -1.52 14.46
CA ILE A 262 -19.93 -1.17 15.24
C ILE A 262 -20.29 -2.27 16.23
N ASP A 263 -20.19 -3.52 15.83
CA ASP A 263 -20.45 -4.67 16.71
C ASP A 263 -19.21 -5.05 17.53
N MET A 264 -19.27 -6.20 18.21
CA MET A 264 -18.18 -6.71 19.06
C MET A 264 -17.19 -7.59 18.31
N GLN A 265 -17.43 -7.86 17.02
CA GLN A 265 -16.49 -8.63 16.20
C GLN A 265 -15.41 -7.71 15.65
N PRO A 266 -14.14 -8.02 15.86
CA PRO A 266 -13.05 -7.18 15.36
C PRO A 266 -12.92 -7.30 13.82
N ASP A 267 -13.21 -6.22 13.15
CA ASP A 267 -13.06 -6.08 11.69
C ASP A 267 -11.66 -5.63 11.29
N LEU A 268 -11.30 -5.85 10.02
CA LEU A 268 -10.02 -5.46 9.45
C LEU A 268 -10.24 -4.69 8.13
N LEU A 269 -9.72 -3.47 8.06
CA LEU A 269 -9.73 -2.63 6.88
C LEU A 269 -8.30 -2.29 6.48
N LEU A 270 -7.93 -2.58 5.23
CA LEU A 270 -6.61 -2.34 4.70
C LEU A 270 -6.69 -1.27 3.62
N LEU A 271 -5.83 -0.26 3.72
CA LEU A 271 -5.79 0.87 2.80
C LEU A 271 -4.40 1.01 2.20
N GLN A 272 -4.32 1.16 0.88
CA GLN A 272 -3.10 1.56 0.20
C GLN A 272 -3.23 3.02 -0.24
N LEU A 273 -2.32 3.84 0.25
CA LEU A 273 -2.16 5.25 -0.09
C LEU A 273 -0.80 5.48 -0.75
N THR A 274 -0.55 6.68 -1.23
CA THR A 274 0.71 7.02 -1.90
C THR A 274 1.20 8.41 -1.53
N THR A 275 2.52 8.59 -1.51
CA THR A 275 3.20 9.89 -1.53
C THR A 275 3.95 10.11 -2.84
N LEU A 276 3.80 9.21 -3.80
CA LEU A 276 4.45 9.30 -5.11
C LEU A 276 3.70 10.32 -5.97
N SER A 277 4.40 11.39 -6.36
CA SER A 277 3.94 12.38 -7.34
C SER A 277 4.19 11.89 -8.77
N PRO A 278 3.65 12.54 -9.81
CA PRO A 278 3.94 12.19 -11.20
C PRO A 278 5.44 12.16 -11.51
N GLN A 279 6.21 13.07 -10.94
CA GLN A 279 7.65 13.12 -11.12
C GLN A 279 8.37 12.03 -10.32
N SER A 280 8.06 11.85 -9.04
CA SER A 280 8.69 10.83 -8.19
C SER A 280 8.30 9.40 -8.58
N ALA A 281 7.13 9.20 -9.17
CA ALA A 281 6.72 7.91 -9.73
C ALA A 281 7.63 7.47 -10.89
N SER A 282 8.17 8.42 -11.68
CA SER A 282 9.08 8.13 -12.78
C SER A 282 10.54 8.03 -12.35
N ASP A 283 11.03 8.92 -11.50
CA ASP A 283 12.47 9.12 -11.25
C ASP A 283 12.93 9.05 -9.79
N ALA A 284 12.03 8.80 -8.82
CA ALA A 284 12.35 8.79 -7.39
C ALA A 284 13.11 10.06 -6.90
N ILE A 285 12.76 11.23 -7.42
CA ILE A 285 13.38 12.51 -7.09
C ILE A 285 12.57 13.15 -5.94
N GLU A 286 13.25 13.65 -4.92
CA GLU A 286 12.65 14.56 -3.95
C GLU A 286 12.25 15.86 -4.68
N SER A 287 11.01 16.31 -4.46
CA SER A 287 10.45 17.47 -5.15
C SER A 287 9.40 18.16 -4.29
N ALA A 288 9.07 19.41 -4.60
CA ALA A 288 7.97 20.12 -3.95
C ALA A 288 6.63 19.39 -4.13
N GLU A 289 6.44 18.72 -5.26
CA GLU A 289 5.26 17.88 -5.52
C GLU A 289 5.15 16.75 -4.49
N GLN A 290 6.24 16.02 -4.24
CA GLN A 290 6.25 14.94 -3.26
C GLN A 290 5.97 15.48 -1.85
N GLU A 291 6.58 16.59 -1.48
CA GLU A 291 6.31 17.25 -0.19
C GLU A 291 4.83 17.64 -0.05
N ASP A 292 4.21 18.15 -1.12
CA ASP A 292 2.79 18.49 -1.17
C ASP A 292 1.89 17.25 -1.03
N MET A 293 2.30 16.10 -1.58
CA MET A 293 1.62 14.82 -1.36
C MET A 293 1.58 14.44 0.13
N TYR A 294 2.68 14.65 0.89
CA TYR A 294 2.69 14.41 2.34
C TYR A 294 1.74 15.35 3.10
N MET A 295 1.62 16.61 2.68
CA MET A 295 0.67 17.53 3.28
C MET A 295 -0.78 17.10 3.02
N GLY A 296 -1.08 16.66 1.80
CA GLY A 296 -2.36 16.07 1.45
C GLY A 296 -2.68 14.82 2.27
N LEU A 297 -1.72 13.90 2.36
CA LEU A 297 -1.84 12.68 3.14
C LEU A 297 -2.14 12.98 4.62
N ASN A 298 -1.45 13.97 5.21
CA ASN A 298 -1.72 14.38 6.59
C ASN A 298 -3.17 14.86 6.78
N GLN A 299 -3.71 15.63 5.83
CA GLN A 299 -5.09 16.12 5.85
C GLN A 299 -6.08 14.96 5.72
N ASP A 300 -5.86 14.05 4.77
CA ASP A 300 -6.72 12.90 4.51
C ASP A 300 -6.77 11.93 5.71
N LEU A 301 -5.63 11.62 6.32
CA LEU A 301 -5.58 10.82 7.54
C LEU A 301 -6.23 11.53 8.72
N GLY A 302 -6.07 12.85 8.84
CA GLY A 302 -6.75 13.67 9.84
C GLY A 302 -8.27 13.58 9.69
N PHE A 303 -8.76 13.69 8.47
CA PHE A 303 -10.19 13.53 8.15
C PHE A 303 -10.71 12.12 8.48
N LEU A 304 -9.95 11.08 8.11
CA LEU A 304 -10.29 9.69 8.47
C LEU A 304 -10.44 9.52 9.98
N ILE A 305 -9.45 9.96 10.75
CA ILE A 305 -9.45 9.89 12.23
C ILE A 305 -10.66 10.62 12.82
N GLU A 306 -10.93 11.84 12.35
CA GLU A 306 -12.07 12.62 12.81
C GLU A 306 -13.41 11.92 12.56
N GLN A 307 -13.61 11.35 11.37
CA GLN A 307 -14.83 10.61 11.02
C GLN A 307 -14.98 9.33 11.86
N LEU A 308 -13.91 8.58 12.05
CA LEU A 308 -13.92 7.36 12.88
C LEU A 308 -14.21 7.70 14.36
N ASN A 309 -13.63 8.74 14.89
CA ASN A 309 -13.94 9.22 16.25
C ASN A 309 -15.43 9.51 16.43
N ARG A 310 -16.07 10.12 15.43
CA ARG A 310 -17.51 10.44 15.46
C ARG A 310 -18.40 9.20 15.30
N ARG A 311 -18.00 8.24 14.48
CA ARG A 311 -18.84 7.08 14.11
C ARG A 311 -18.68 5.89 15.03
N ILE A 312 -17.45 5.60 15.45
CA ILE A 312 -17.08 4.40 16.22
C ILE A 312 -16.69 4.76 17.65
N GLY A 313 -15.99 5.89 17.83
CA GLY A 313 -15.42 6.33 19.12
C GLY A 313 -13.90 6.08 19.21
N LYS A 314 -13.17 7.02 19.80
CA LYS A 314 -11.70 7.09 19.81
C LYS A 314 -11.01 5.78 20.29
N GLU A 315 -11.59 5.07 21.25
CA GLU A 315 -10.99 3.88 21.87
C GLU A 315 -11.45 2.56 21.25
N GLN A 316 -12.32 2.62 20.23
CA GLN A 316 -12.92 1.43 19.63
C GLN A 316 -12.22 0.99 18.34
N TYR A 317 -11.25 1.73 17.86
CA TYR A 317 -10.46 1.38 16.67
C TYR A 317 -8.96 1.65 16.90
N GLN A 318 -8.14 1.03 16.07
CA GLN A 318 -6.71 1.34 15.97
C GLN A 318 -6.31 1.53 14.52
N ILE A 319 -5.33 2.41 14.30
CA ILE A 319 -4.74 2.65 12.97
C ILE A 319 -3.25 2.37 13.05
N MET A 320 -2.75 1.56 12.11
CA MET A 320 -1.34 1.33 11.88
C MET A 320 -0.97 1.92 10.51
N VAL A 321 0.00 2.84 10.46
CA VAL A 321 0.52 3.41 9.22
C VAL A 321 1.92 2.88 8.97
N ILE A 322 2.15 2.30 7.80
CA ILE A 322 3.40 1.66 7.42
C ILE A 322 3.91 2.33 6.14
N GLY A 323 5.10 2.91 6.19
CA GLY A 323 5.80 3.39 5.02
C GLY A 323 6.39 2.24 4.21
N ARG A 324 6.14 2.24 2.91
CA ARG A 324 6.71 1.28 1.97
C ARG A 324 7.59 2.02 0.97
N PRO A 325 8.91 1.93 1.07
CA PRO A 325 9.80 2.47 0.05
C PRO A 325 9.60 1.68 -1.26
N VAL A 326 9.36 2.40 -2.36
CA VAL A 326 9.08 1.77 -3.67
C VAL A 326 10.28 1.83 -4.59
N LYS A 327 11.16 2.81 -4.39
CA LYS A 327 12.36 3.03 -5.21
C LYS A 327 13.53 3.48 -4.33
N GLY A 328 14.75 3.15 -4.78
CA GLY A 328 15.96 3.73 -4.24
C GLY A 328 16.20 5.15 -4.76
N TYR A 329 17.39 5.69 -4.50
CA TYR A 329 17.80 6.99 -5.03
C TYR A 329 17.80 6.99 -6.56
N SER A 330 17.43 8.14 -7.17
CA SER A 330 17.50 8.30 -8.61
C SER A 330 18.95 8.27 -9.09
N THR A 331 19.16 7.91 -10.36
CA THR A 331 20.49 7.99 -10.98
C THR A 331 21.05 9.40 -10.88
N ALA A 332 20.23 10.43 -11.08
CA ALA A 332 20.62 11.83 -10.97
C ALA A 332 21.09 12.20 -9.54
N THR A 333 20.38 11.73 -8.51
CA THR A 333 20.79 11.96 -7.10
C THR A 333 22.12 11.29 -6.79
N LEU A 334 22.33 10.07 -7.28
CA LEU A 334 23.59 9.34 -7.07
C LEU A 334 24.75 10.00 -7.85
N GLU A 335 24.52 10.47 -9.07
CA GLU A 335 25.53 11.22 -9.86
C GLU A 335 25.91 12.53 -9.18
N MET A 336 24.96 13.29 -8.64
CA MET A 336 25.25 14.50 -7.85
C MET A 336 26.09 14.21 -6.61
N ALA A 337 25.90 13.03 -6.01
CA ALA A 337 26.73 12.55 -4.90
C ALA A 337 28.09 11.97 -5.33
N ASN A 338 28.45 12.07 -6.62
CA ASN A 338 29.66 11.49 -7.22
C ASN A 338 29.76 9.95 -7.02
N LEU A 339 28.63 9.27 -6.95
CA LEU A 339 28.59 7.81 -6.90
C LEU A 339 28.55 7.25 -8.32
N PRO A 340 29.32 6.18 -8.63
CA PRO A 340 29.27 5.56 -9.94
C PRO A 340 27.93 4.88 -10.14
N VAL A 341 27.18 5.32 -11.15
CA VAL A 341 25.86 4.78 -11.50
C VAL A 341 25.93 4.09 -12.85
N GLN A 342 25.47 2.85 -12.91
CA GLN A 342 25.25 2.13 -14.15
C GLN A 342 23.88 1.42 -14.11
N ARG A 343 23.16 1.50 -15.23
CA ARG A 343 21.92 0.76 -15.39
C ARG A 343 22.24 -0.72 -15.69
N PHE A 344 21.80 -1.62 -14.85
CA PHE A 344 21.85 -3.05 -15.11
C PHE A 344 20.87 -3.41 -16.22
N ASN A 345 21.37 -4.12 -17.25
CA ASN A 345 20.55 -4.65 -18.32
C ASN A 345 20.47 -6.17 -18.18
N ALA A 346 19.34 -6.68 -17.72
CA ALA A 346 19.13 -8.09 -17.44
C ALA A 346 19.22 -8.96 -18.69
N ASP A 347 18.71 -8.49 -19.82
CA ASP A 347 18.73 -9.25 -21.08
C ASP A 347 20.17 -9.43 -21.60
N ARG A 348 20.96 -8.34 -21.52
CA ARG A 348 22.38 -8.40 -21.90
C ARG A 348 23.17 -9.31 -20.95
N ALA A 349 22.93 -9.23 -19.66
CA ALA A 349 23.55 -10.10 -18.68
C ALA A 349 23.17 -11.57 -18.90
N ALA A 350 21.88 -11.85 -19.17
CA ALA A 350 21.40 -13.19 -19.49
C ALA A 350 22.04 -13.75 -20.78
N ALA A 351 22.14 -12.95 -21.84
CA ALA A 351 22.77 -13.33 -23.09
C ALA A 351 24.27 -13.65 -22.91
N LEU A 352 25.01 -12.80 -22.19
CA LEU A 352 26.44 -13.03 -21.88
C LEU A 352 26.64 -14.28 -21.03
N THR A 353 25.83 -14.47 -20.00
CA THR A 353 25.84 -15.68 -19.15
C THR A 353 25.56 -16.92 -19.97
N GLY A 354 24.56 -16.89 -20.84
CA GLY A 354 24.24 -18.00 -21.75
C GLY A 354 25.40 -18.36 -22.66
N THR A 355 26.02 -17.35 -23.29
CA THR A 355 27.20 -17.54 -24.16
C THR A 355 28.39 -18.14 -23.39
N TYR A 356 28.64 -17.63 -22.18
CA TYR A 356 29.72 -18.15 -21.34
C TYR A 356 29.49 -19.60 -20.93
N LEU A 357 28.28 -19.95 -20.51
CA LEU A 357 27.94 -21.32 -20.12
C LEU A 357 28.01 -22.28 -21.32
N MET A 358 27.59 -21.85 -22.51
CA MET A 358 27.76 -22.64 -23.75
C MET A 358 29.24 -22.94 -24.05
N ALA A 359 30.14 -21.99 -23.82
CA ALA A 359 31.57 -22.18 -24.04
C ALA A 359 32.20 -23.19 -23.06
N ILE A 360 31.70 -23.30 -21.84
CA ILE A 360 32.23 -24.20 -20.80
C ILE A 360 31.58 -25.59 -20.85
N TYR A 361 30.25 -25.62 -20.99
CA TYR A 361 29.45 -26.84 -20.79
C TYR A 361 28.84 -27.40 -22.06
N GLY A 362 29.08 -26.79 -23.23
CA GLY A 362 28.58 -27.24 -24.53
C GLY A 362 27.40 -26.41 -25.03
N HIS A 363 27.02 -26.70 -26.28
CA HIS A 363 26.01 -25.95 -27.06
C HIS A 363 24.57 -26.29 -26.63
N GLU A 364 24.24 -26.05 -25.40
CA GLU A 364 22.88 -26.15 -24.87
C GLU A 364 22.34 -24.78 -24.40
N ARG A 365 21.02 -24.68 -24.29
CA ARG A 365 20.39 -23.47 -23.81
C ARG A 365 20.43 -23.44 -22.28
N TRP A 366 21.43 -22.76 -21.68
CA TRP A 366 21.62 -22.67 -20.22
C TRP A 366 20.80 -21.59 -19.54
N VAL A 367 20.37 -20.56 -20.31
CA VAL A 367 19.65 -19.39 -19.79
C VAL A 367 18.35 -19.23 -20.55
N ASP A 368 17.24 -19.15 -19.85
CA ASP A 368 15.92 -18.92 -20.42
C ASP A 368 15.66 -17.44 -20.72
N GLY A 369 16.12 -16.53 -19.85
CA GLY A 369 15.98 -15.08 -20.01
C GLY A 369 16.46 -14.31 -18.79
N GLY A 370 16.31 -12.98 -18.85
CA GLY A 370 16.55 -12.06 -17.76
C GLY A 370 15.36 -11.11 -17.57
N HIS A 371 15.08 -10.71 -16.35
CA HIS A 371 14.12 -9.65 -16.07
C HIS A 371 14.41 -9.01 -14.71
N GLY A 372 14.38 -7.68 -14.64
CA GLY A 372 14.76 -6.95 -13.43
C GLY A 372 16.18 -7.33 -12.98
N PRO A 373 16.41 -7.66 -11.72
CA PRO A 373 17.73 -8.09 -11.23
C PRO A 373 17.98 -9.59 -11.40
N PHE A 374 17.11 -10.36 -12.07
CA PHE A 374 17.14 -11.81 -12.12
C PHE A 374 17.57 -12.34 -13.48
N ILE A 375 18.38 -13.43 -13.46
CA ILE A 375 18.69 -14.27 -14.60
C ILE A 375 18.08 -15.65 -14.35
N TYR A 376 17.29 -16.12 -15.29
CA TYR A 376 16.55 -17.39 -15.20
C TYR A 376 17.32 -18.47 -15.92
N LEU A 377 17.92 -19.41 -15.15
CA LEU A 377 18.61 -20.55 -15.72
C LEU A 377 17.62 -21.58 -16.23
N ASN A 378 17.97 -22.24 -17.31
CA ASN A 378 17.20 -23.36 -17.82
C ASN A 378 17.25 -24.51 -16.81
N ARG A 379 16.12 -25.16 -16.57
CA ARG A 379 16.01 -26.39 -15.79
C ARG A 379 15.92 -27.53 -16.78
N ILE A 380 17.08 -28.10 -17.10
CA ILE A 380 17.18 -29.30 -17.92
C ILE A 380 16.78 -30.52 -17.09
#